data_5535de07a21c824c9798a387478a710d
#
_entry.id   5535de07a21c824c9798a387478a710d
#
_cell.length_a   1.000
_cell.length_b   1.000
_cell.length_c   1.000
_cell.angle_alpha   90.00
_cell.angle_beta   90.00
_cell.angle_gamma   90.00
#
_symmetry.space_group_name_H-M   'P 1'
#
loop_
_entity.id
_entity.type
_entity.pdbx_description
1 polymer ?
#
loop_
_entity_poly.entity_id
_entity_poly.type
_entity_poly.pdbx_seq_one_letter_code
_entity_poly.pdbx_strand_id
1 'polypeptide(L)'
;RLEELLNVLLRIMEENTETIMPGFTHLQKAQPITLAHHMGAYFEMFKRDRQRLRDIFERMNYCPLGSGALAGTTYPLDRDYTAELMGFYGPTLNSMDGVSDRDYLIEFLSACATIMMHLSRFSEEVIIWNSNEYQFVEIDDAYSTGSSIMPQKKNPDIAELVSCLLYTSPSP
;
A
#
# COMPACT_ATOMS: atom_id res chain seq x y z
N ARG A 1 -2.84 7.48 -4.70
CA ARG A 1 -3.54 6.94 -3.51
C ARG A 1 -2.63 6.83 -2.29
N LEU A 2 -1.43 6.24 -2.42
CA LEU A 2 -0.51 6.13 -1.26
C LEU A 2 -0.04 7.51 -0.75
N GLU A 3 0.19 8.47 -1.65
CA GLU A 3 0.50 9.87 -1.27
C GLU A 3 -0.67 10.54 -0.52
N GLU A 4 -1.89 10.28 -0.94
CA GLU A 4 -3.10 10.77 -0.27
C GLU A 4 -3.18 10.23 1.17
N LEU A 5 -2.93 8.94 1.35
CA LEU A 5 -2.89 8.30 2.67
C LEU A 5 -1.78 8.91 3.55
N LEU A 6 -0.58 9.10 3.01
CA LEU A 6 0.52 9.74 3.74
C LEU A 6 0.16 11.15 4.18
N ASN A 7 -0.50 11.94 3.32
CA ASN A 7 -0.93 13.30 3.67
C ASN A 7 -2.00 13.30 4.76
N VAL A 8 -2.93 12.33 4.75
CA VAL A 8 -3.93 12.18 5.81
C VAL A 8 -3.26 11.83 7.14
N LEU A 9 -2.35 10.85 7.14
CA LEU A 9 -1.62 10.47 8.35
C LEU A 9 -0.80 11.64 8.90
N LEU A 10 -0.12 12.41 8.03
CA LEU A 10 0.65 13.58 8.45
C LEU A 10 -0.24 14.62 9.13
N ARG A 11 -1.41 14.92 8.56
CA ARG A 11 -2.37 15.85 9.16
C ARG A 11 -2.84 15.35 10.53
N ILE A 12 -3.19 14.07 10.66
CA ILE A 12 -3.58 13.49 11.95
C ILE A 12 -2.45 13.62 12.97
N MET A 13 -1.21 13.41 12.56
CA MET A 13 -0.04 13.59 13.44
C MET A 13 0.12 15.04 13.91
N GLU A 14 0.01 16.01 12.99
CA GLU A 14 0.13 17.44 13.31
C GLU A 14 -0.95 17.91 14.30
N GLU A 15 -2.19 17.43 14.13
CA GLU A 15 -3.33 17.78 14.96
C GLU A 15 -3.31 17.10 16.35
N ASN A 16 -2.49 16.05 16.55
CA ASN A 16 -2.54 15.19 17.73
C ASN A 16 -1.19 15.00 18.44
N THR A 17 -0.32 16.00 18.39
CA THR A 17 0.99 15.96 19.06
C THR A 17 0.90 15.87 20.59
N GLU A 18 -0.19 16.40 21.17
CA GLU A 18 -0.45 16.43 22.61
C GLU A 18 -1.53 15.42 23.05
N THR A 19 -2.16 14.70 22.13
CA THR A 19 -3.21 13.72 22.42
C THR A 19 -2.58 12.45 22.99
N ILE A 20 -2.67 12.30 24.31
CA ILE A 20 -2.08 11.16 25.04
C ILE A 20 -3.00 9.94 24.95
N MET A 21 -2.43 8.79 24.64
CA MET A 21 -3.11 7.50 24.62
C MET A 21 -2.23 6.40 25.22
N PRO A 22 -2.81 5.27 25.66
CA PRO A 22 -1.99 4.13 26.10
C PRO A 22 -1.34 3.43 24.89
N GLY A 23 -0.05 3.19 24.98
CA GLY A 23 0.65 2.24 24.11
C GLY A 23 0.52 0.83 24.66
N PHE A 24 0.35 -0.15 23.77
CA PHE A 24 0.10 -1.54 24.13
C PHE A 24 1.25 -2.45 23.70
N THR A 25 1.53 -3.46 24.54
CA THR A 25 2.29 -4.66 24.16
C THR A 25 1.52 -5.88 24.65
N HIS A 26 1.40 -6.91 23.82
CA HIS A 26 0.60 -8.11 24.16
C HIS A 26 -0.85 -7.78 24.56
N LEU A 27 -1.46 -6.77 23.94
CA LEU A 27 -2.78 -6.22 24.29
C LEU A 27 -2.90 -5.71 25.74
N GLN A 28 -1.78 -5.51 26.44
CA GLN A 28 -1.71 -4.91 27.77
C GLN A 28 -1.20 -3.48 27.67
N LYS A 29 -1.74 -2.58 28.50
CA LYS A 29 -1.25 -1.20 28.62
C LYS A 29 0.19 -1.21 29.08
N ALA A 30 1.09 -0.63 28.30
CA ALA A 30 2.52 -0.62 28.58
C ALA A 30 2.99 0.76 29.06
N GLN A 31 2.94 1.77 28.19
CA GLN A 31 3.37 3.11 28.53
C GLN A 31 2.56 4.16 27.76
N PRO A 32 2.46 5.41 28.27
CA PRO A 32 1.79 6.47 27.55
C PRO A 32 2.58 6.87 26.30
N ILE A 33 1.85 7.14 25.23
CA ILE A 33 2.36 7.67 23.96
C ILE A 33 1.42 8.78 23.49
N THR A 34 1.80 9.53 22.45
CA THR A 34 0.86 10.39 21.76
C THR A 34 0.25 9.69 20.55
N LEU A 35 -0.96 10.10 20.16
CA LEU A 35 -1.58 9.61 18.94
C LEU A 35 -0.70 9.92 17.71
N ALA A 36 -0.06 11.09 17.68
CA ALA A 36 0.91 11.44 16.64
C ALA A 36 2.06 10.43 16.55
N HIS A 37 2.62 10.00 17.67
CA HIS A 37 3.69 9.01 17.69
C HIS A 37 3.21 7.66 17.14
N HIS A 38 2.02 7.24 17.50
CA HIS A 38 1.41 5.99 17.02
C HIS A 38 1.18 6.04 15.48
N MET A 39 0.54 7.10 14.98
CA MET A 39 0.32 7.30 13.55
C MET A 39 1.62 7.45 12.77
N GLY A 40 2.66 8.00 13.41
CA GLY A 40 4.01 8.10 12.84
C GLY A 40 4.61 6.74 12.48
N ALA A 41 4.30 5.68 13.22
CA ALA A 41 4.75 4.33 12.88
C ALA A 41 4.17 3.88 11.53
N TYR A 42 2.88 4.09 11.28
CA TYR A 42 2.23 3.78 10.01
C TYR A 42 2.69 4.70 8.89
N PHE A 43 2.88 5.98 9.17
CA PHE A 43 3.45 6.93 8.22
C PHE A 43 4.82 6.44 7.71
N GLU A 44 5.71 6.01 8.58
CA GLU A 44 7.02 5.48 8.18
C GLU A 44 6.92 4.15 7.42
N MET A 45 5.95 3.28 7.73
CA MET A 45 5.69 2.06 6.96
C MET A 45 5.30 2.39 5.52
N PHE A 46 4.27 3.22 5.32
CA PHE A 46 3.78 3.60 3.98
C PHE A 46 4.77 4.48 3.21
N LYS A 47 5.59 5.28 3.88
CA LYS A 47 6.69 6.03 3.28
C LYS A 47 7.74 5.09 2.66
N ARG A 48 8.09 4.00 3.36
CA ARG A 48 8.97 2.96 2.80
C ARG A 48 8.31 2.22 1.64
N ASP A 49 7.00 1.98 1.70
CA ASP A 49 6.25 1.34 0.60
C ASP A 49 6.25 2.21 -0.65
N ARG A 50 6.04 3.51 -0.49
CA ARG A 50 6.19 4.47 -1.58
C ARG A 50 7.58 4.42 -2.21
N GLN A 51 8.62 4.31 -1.39
CA GLN A 51 9.99 4.20 -1.91
C GLN A 51 10.19 2.89 -2.67
N ARG A 52 9.68 1.75 -2.17
CA ARG A 52 9.71 0.47 -2.90
C ARG A 52 9.11 0.59 -4.30
N LEU A 53 7.93 1.20 -4.42
CA LEU A 53 7.29 1.40 -5.72
C LEU A 53 8.12 2.28 -6.67
N ARG A 54 8.77 3.32 -6.15
CA ARG A 54 9.67 4.17 -6.95
C ARG A 54 10.89 3.39 -7.43
N ASP A 55 11.51 2.63 -6.54
CA ASP A 55 12.69 1.83 -6.88
C ASP A 55 12.38 0.77 -7.94
N ILE A 56 11.21 0.15 -7.88
CA ILE A 56 10.73 -0.79 -8.90
C ILE A 56 10.47 -0.07 -10.21
N PHE A 57 9.84 1.10 -10.18
CA PHE A 57 9.56 1.90 -11.37
C PHE A 57 10.84 2.23 -12.15
N GLU A 58 11.93 2.59 -11.45
CA GLU A 58 13.23 2.86 -12.07
C GLU A 58 13.78 1.65 -12.83
N ARG A 59 13.57 0.42 -12.33
CA ARG A 59 14.03 -0.80 -13.01
C ARG A 59 13.10 -1.29 -14.10
N MET A 60 11.80 -1.13 -13.96
CA MET A 60 10.81 -1.66 -14.91
C MET A 60 10.51 -0.73 -16.08
N ASN A 61 10.91 0.54 -16.02
CA ASN A 61 10.50 1.54 -17.01
C ASN A 61 11.35 1.53 -18.30
N TYR A 62 11.55 0.32 -18.87
CA TYR A 62 12.23 0.10 -20.15
C TYR A 62 11.33 -0.63 -21.13
N CYS A 63 11.32 -0.16 -22.38
CA CYS A 63 10.43 -0.64 -23.42
C CYS A 63 10.95 -1.94 -24.07
N PRO A 64 10.23 -3.06 -24.03
CA PRO A 64 10.64 -4.30 -24.68
C PRO A 64 10.30 -4.35 -26.17
N LEU A 65 9.48 -3.41 -26.68
CA LEU A 65 9.04 -3.43 -28.07
C LEU A 65 10.22 -3.36 -29.06
N GLY A 66 10.08 -4.06 -30.16
CA GLY A 66 11.14 -4.21 -31.16
C GLY A 66 12.16 -5.33 -30.85
N SER A 67 12.02 -6.03 -29.72
CA SER A 67 12.84 -7.22 -29.41
C SER A 67 12.55 -8.42 -30.30
N GLY A 68 11.40 -8.43 -31.02
CA GLY A 68 10.97 -9.54 -31.84
C GLY A 68 10.69 -10.81 -31.03
N ALA A 69 10.96 -11.96 -31.62
CA ALA A 69 10.77 -13.24 -30.92
C ALA A 69 11.86 -13.50 -29.86
N LEU A 70 13.12 -13.08 -30.13
CA LEU A 70 14.25 -13.17 -29.20
C LEU A 70 15.46 -12.28 -29.59
N ALA A 71 15.69 -12.05 -30.89
CA ALA A 71 16.91 -11.42 -31.39
C ALA A 71 16.65 -10.17 -32.25
N GLY A 72 15.54 -9.50 -32.01
CA GLY A 72 15.15 -8.34 -32.80
C GLY A 72 14.51 -8.69 -34.14
N THR A 73 14.60 -7.79 -35.11
CA THR A 73 14.00 -7.91 -36.43
C THR A 73 14.91 -7.29 -37.48
N THR A 74 14.77 -7.72 -38.71
CA THR A 74 15.46 -7.13 -39.88
C THR A 74 14.76 -5.87 -40.43
N TYR A 75 13.56 -5.53 -39.91
CA TYR A 75 12.89 -4.29 -40.28
C TYR A 75 13.58 -3.08 -39.58
N PRO A 76 13.64 -1.93 -40.25
CA PRO A 76 14.26 -0.73 -39.70
C PRO A 76 13.34 -0.05 -38.66
N LEU A 77 13.25 -0.64 -37.49
CA LEU A 77 12.48 -0.10 -36.36
C LEU A 77 13.35 0.87 -35.56
N ASP A 78 12.76 2.03 -35.24
CA ASP A 78 13.33 2.98 -34.28
C ASP A 78 12.77 2.65 -32.88
N ARG A 79 13.57 1.92 -32.09
CA ARG A 79 13.18 1.50 -30.75
C ARG A 79 13.25 2.64 -29.74
N ASP A 80 14.16 3.58 -29.93
CA ASP A 80 14.27 4.75 -29.06
C ASP A 80 13.07 5.66 -29.21
N TYR A 81 12.65 5.93 -30.45
CA TYR A 81 11.45 6.71 -30.73
C TYR A 81 10.18 6.03 -30.19
N THR A 82 10.09 4.71 -30.30
CA THR A 82 8.97 3.94 -29.73
C THR A 82 8.92 4.07 -28.20
N ALA A 83 10.06 3.95 -27.53
CA ALA A 83 10.15 4.06 -26.08
C ALA A 83 9.79 5.48 -25.62
N GLU A 84 10.25 6.51 -26.32
CA GLU A 84 9.93 7.91 -26.04
C GLU A 84 8.44 8.19 -26.16
N LEU A 85 7.80 7.78 -27.25
CA LEU A 85 6.35 7.95 -27.46
C LEU A 85 5.50 7.28 -26.38
N MET A 86 5.97 6.18 -25.83
CA MET A 86 5.28 5.44 -24.78
C MET A 86 5.64 5.90 -23.36
N GLY A 87 6.57 6.83 -23.21
CA GLY A 87 6.99 7.39 -21.93
C GLY A 87 7.92 6.50 -21.12
N PHE A 88 8.63 5.56 -21.78
CA PHE A 88 9.70 4.78 -21.14
C PHE A 88 11.02 5.55 -21.14
N TYR A 89 11.96 5.15 -20.27
CA TYR A 89 13.31 5.73 -20.23
C TYR A 89 14.14 5.40 -21.48
N GLY A 90 13.83 4.30 -22.14
CA GLY A 90 14.48 3.82 -23.34
C GLY A 90 14.10 2.38 -23.64
N PRO A 91 14.63 1.79 -24.72
CA PRO A 91 14.43 0.38 -25.01
C PRO A 91 15.23 -0.51 -24.08
N THR A 92 14.77 -1.76 -23.87
CA THR A 92 15.60 -2.81 -23.22
C THR A 92 16.89 -3.04 -24.02
N LEU A 93 18.03 -3.14 -23.31
CA LEU A 93 19.35 -3.22 -23.94
C LEU A 93 19.59 -4.55 -24.63
N ASN A 94 19.01 -5.63 -24.12
CA ASN A 94 19.13 -6.97 -24.69
C ASN A 94 17.74 -7.50 -25.06
N SER A 95 17.58 -7.93 -26.31
CA SER A 95 16.28 -8.38 -26.82
C SER A 95 15.80 -9.69 -26.21
N MET A 96 16.70 -10.60 -25.87
CA MET A 96 16.34 -11.88 -25.23
C MET A 96 15.83 -11.64 -23.81
N ASP A 97 16.49 -10.78 -23.06
CA ASP A 97 16.10 -10.33 -21.73
C ASP A 97 14.74 -9.63 -21.79
N GLY A 98 14.56 -8.64 -22.68
CA GLY A 98 13.32 -7.90 -22.84
C GLY A 98 12.11 -8.76 -23.25
N VAL A 99 12.32 -9.91 -23.93
CA VAL A 99 11.26 -10.86 -24.27
C VAL A 99 10.96 -11.82 -23.12
N SER A 100 11.96 -12.33 -22.42
CA SER A 100 11.82 -13.49 -21.55
C SER A 100 11.62 -13.12 -20.07
N ASP A 101 12.20 -12.03 -19.60
CA ASP A 101 12.20 -11.75 -18.18
C ASP A 101 10.90 -11.13 -17.67
N ARG A 102 10.59 -11.42 -16.41
CA ARG A 102 9.39 -10.99 -15.69
C ARG A 102 9.69 -10.65 -14.23
N ASP A 103 10.95 -10.41 -13.88
CA ASP A 103 11.39 -10.10 -12.52
C ASP A 103 10.70 -8.83 -11.98
N TYR A 104 10.46 -7.83 -12.84
CA TYR A 104 9.70 -6.63 -12.48
C TYR A 104 8.29 -6.92 -11.97
N LEU A 105 7.62 -7.97 -12.48
CA LEU A 105 6.31 -8.40 -11.98
C LEU A 105 6.42 -8.98 -10.57
N ILE A 106 7.45 -9.77 -10.30
CA ILE A 106 7.71 -10.36 -8.98
C ILE A 106 7.99 -9.26 -7.98
N GLU A 107 8.86 -8.30 -8.31
CA GLU A 107 9.12 -7.14 -7.47
C GLU A 107 7.85 -6.32 -7.18
N PHE A 108 7.07 -6.02 -8.22
CA PHE A 108 5.85 -5.24 -8.08
C PHE A 108 4.80 -5.95 -7.20
N LEU A 109 4.57 -7.24 -7.43
CA LEU A 109 3.64 -8.03 -6.63
C LEU A 109 4.11 -8.15 -5.17
N SER A 110 5.41 -8.30 -4.94
CA SER A 110 6.00 -8.32 -3.61
C SER A 110 5.80 -6.99 -2.88
N ALA A 111 5.98 -5.86 -3.57
CA ALA A 111 5.69 -4.54 -3.00
C ALA A 111 4.20 -4.37 -2.69
N CYS A 112 3.31 -4.80 -3.59
CA CYS A 112 1.86 -4.79 -3.34
C CYS A 112 1.48 -5.63 -2.11
N ALA A 113 2.03 -6.83 -1.98
CA ALA A 113 1.80 -7.69 -0.81
C ALA A 113 2.27 -7.02 0.50
N THR A 114 3.42 -6.33 0.46
CA THR A 114 3.93 -5.57 1.62
C THR A 114 2.99 -4.42 1.99
N ILE A 115 2.50 -3.66 1.01
CA ILE A 115 1.52 -2.59 1.23
C ILE A 115 0.24 -3.15 1.85
N MET A 116 -0.28 -4.25 1.31
CA MET A 116 -1.48 -4.90 1.84
C MET A 116 -1.30 -5.36 3.28
N MET A 117 -0.14 -5.91 3.63
CA MET A 117 0.18 -6.29 5.01
C MET A 117 0.17 -5.07 5.96
N HIS A 118 0.73 -3.92 5.54
CA HIS A 118 0.69 -2.70 6.34
C HIS A 118 -0.74 -2.15 6.47
N LEU A 119 -1.53 -2.19 5.39
CA LEU A 119 -2.93 -1.77 5.41
C LEU A 119 -3.77 -2.67 6.32
N SER A 120 -3.60 -3.98 6.24
CA SER A 120 -4.29 -4.93 7.10
C SER A 120 -4.00 -4.66 8.58
N ARG A 121 -2.73 -4.48 8.92
CA ARG A 121 -2.32 -4.16 10.29
C ARG A 121 -2.92 -2.84 10.79
N PHE A 122 -2.94 -1.81 9.96
CA PHE A 122 -3.57 -0.53 10.28
C PHE A 122 -5.08 -0.67 10.49
N SER A 123 -5.74 -1.43 9.61
CA SER A 123 -7.18 -1.69 9.70
C SER A 123 -7.55 -2.44 10.96
N GLU A 124 -6.79 -3.45 11.35
CA GLU A 124 -7.00 -4.19 12.62
C GLU A 124 -6.94 -3.26 13.84
N GLU A 125 -6.02 -2.31 13.87
CA GLU A 125 -5.99 -1.34 14.97
C GLU A 125 -7.22 -0.43 14.98
N VAL A 126 -7.67 0.03 13.80
CA VAL A 126 -8.90 0.84 13.70
C VAL A 126 -10.12 0.04 14.17
N ILE A 127 -10.21 -1.25 13.82
CA ILE A 127 -11.27 -2.15 14.28
C ILE A 127 -11.25 -2.26 15.82
N ILE A 128 -10.08 -2.52 16.39
CA ILE A 128 -9.91 -2.61 17.84
C ILE A 128 -10.29 -1.29 18.50
N TRP A 129 -9.83 -0.17 17.98
CA TRP A 129 -10.10 1.15 18.54
C TRP A 129 -11.57 1.58 18.45
N ASN A 130 -12.30 1.08 17.46
CA ASN A 130 -13.75 1.31 17.30
C ASN A 130 -14.61 0.35 18.15
N SER A 131 -14.00 -0.63 18.80
CA SER A 131 -14.73 -1.58 19.64
C SER A 131 -15.32 -0.94 20.89
N ASN A 132 -16.36 -1.54 21.46
CA ASN A 132 -17.00 -1.06 22.69
C ASN A 132 -16.06 -1.02 23.90
N GLU A 133 -15.00 -1.85 23.88
CA GLU A 133 -14.02 -1.97 24.94
C GLU A 133 -12.98 -0.85 24.93
N TYR A 134 -12.61 -0.36 23.72
CA TYR A 134 -11.58 0.67 23.56
C TYR A 134 -12.15 2.06 23.33
N GLN A 135 -13.05 2.22 22.38
CA GLN A 135 -13.73 3.49 22.02
C GLN A 135 -12.75 4.67 21.82
N PHE A 136 -11.61 4.42 21.20
CA PHE A 136 -10.65 5.48 20.89
C PHE A 136 -11.02 6.25 19.63
N VAL A 137 -11.75 5.62 18.72
CA VAL A 137 -12.29 6.21 17.50
C VAL A 137 -13.74 5.81 17.31
N GLU A 138 -14.48 6.65 16.63
CA GLU A 138 -15.83 6.34 16.12
C GLU A 138 -15.79 6.44 14.59
N ILE A 139 -16.19 5.37 13.90
CA ILE A 139 -16.27 5.36 12.44
C ILE A 139 -17.59 6.01 12.03
N ASP A 140 -17.51 6.90 11.05
CA ASP A 140 -18.65 7.55 10.44
C ASP A 140 -19.65 6.53 9.87
N ASP A 141 -20.94 6.83 9.95
CA ASP A 141 -22.01 5.96 9.46
C ASP A 141 -21.90 5.64 7.97
N ALA A 142 -21.29 6.52 7.18
CA ALA A 142 -21.02 6.28 5.77
C ALA A 142 -20.01 5.13 5.51
N TYR A 143 -19.25 4.75 6.51
CA TYR A 143 -18.20 3.71 6.45
C TYR A 143 -18.46 2.55 7.41
N SER A 144 -19.67 2.47 7.97
CA SER A 144 -20.07 1.41 8.89
C SER A 144 -21.39 0.81 8.45
N THR A 145 -21.65 -0.45 8.82
CA THR A 145 -22.97 -1.06 8.62
C THR A 145 -23.66 -1.31 9.95
N GLY A 146 -24.98 -1.12 9.92
CA GLY A 146 -25.83 -1.44 11.07
C GLY A 146 -26.33 -2.88 11.06
N SER A 147 -26.95 -3.28 12.14
CA SER A 147 -27.71 -4.54 12.23
C SER A 147 -29.21 -4.26 12.21
N SER A 148 -29.96 -5.02 11.39
CA SER A 148 -31.43 -4.90 11.35
C SER A 148 -32.09 -5.33 12.66
N ILE A 149 -31.44 -6.22 13.42
CA ILE A 149 -31.97 -6.75 14.70
C ILE A 149 -31.46 -5.93 15.89
N MET A 150 -30.28 -5.32 15.76
CA MET A 150 -29.61 -4.53 16.82
C MET A 150 -29.33 -3.11 16.30
N PRO A 151 -30.28 -2.18 16.37
CA PRO A 151 -30.12 -0.85 15.78
C PRO A 151 -28.94 -0.03 16.32
N GLN A 152 -28.48 -0.34 17.53
CA GLN A 152 -27.33 0.31 18.19
C GLN A 152 -25.99 -0.24 17.72
N LYS A 153 -25.95 -1.37 16.98
CA LYS A 153 -24.73 -2.01 16.54
C LYS A 153 -24.22 -1.37 15.26
N LYS A 154 -22.97 -0.91 15.29
CA LYS A 154 -22.22 -0.43 14.13
C LYS A 154 -21.01 -1.34 13.91
N ASN A 155 -20.85 -1.86 12.71
CA ASN A 155 -19.73 -2.71 12.33
C ASN A 155 -18.73 -1.90 11.50
N PRO A 156 -17.42 -2.04 11.73
CA PRO A 156 -16.36 -1.34 10.97
C PRO A 156 -16.05 -2.05 9.65
N ASP A 157 -17.08 -2.33 8.82
CA ASP A 157 -16.99 -3.20 7.65
C ASP A 157 -15.91 -2.80 6.66
N ILE A 158 -15.71 -1.49 6.42
CA ILE A 158 -14.68 -1.04 5.48
C ILE A 158 -13.29 -1.43 6.00
N ALA A 159 -13.04 -1.26 7.30
CA ALA A 159 -11.77 -1.68 7.90
C ALA A 159 -11.62 -3.20 7.89
N GLU A 160 -12.70 -3.96 8.16
CA GLU A 160 -12.73 -5.42 8.10
C GLU A 160 -12.44 -5.93 6.68
N LEU A 161 -13.04 -5.32 5.65
CA LEU A 161 -12.78 -5.68 4.24
C LEU A 161 -11.32 -5.43 3.85
N VAL A 162 -10.72 -4.31 4.25
CA VAL A 162 -9.32 -4.02 3.98
C VAL A 162 -8.41 -5.04 4.67
N SER A 163 -8.70 -5.39 5.92
CA SER A 163 -7.95 -6.42 6.66
C SER A 163 -8.09 -7.79 5.97
N CYS A 164 -9.30 -8.17 5.54
CA CYS A 164 -9.59 -9.46 4.91
C CYS A 164 -8.94 -9.63 3.53
N LEU A 165 -8.71 -8.55 2.78
CA LEU A 165 -8.08 -8.61 1.46
C LEU A 165 -6.67 -9.23 1.47
N LEU A 166 -5.98 -9.21 2.61
CA LEU A 166 -4.68 -9.88 2.77
C LEU A 166 -4.78 -11.40 2.59
N TYR A 167 -5.86 -12.02 3.05
CA TYR A 167 -6.06 -13.48 2.94
C TYR A 167 -6.33 -13.94 1.50
N THR A 168 -6.74 -13.03 0.63
CA THR A 168 -7.00 -13.31 -0.79
C THR A 168 -5.82 -12.96 -1.69
N SER A 169 -4.79 -12.28 -1.16
CA SER A 169 -3.55 -12.06 -1.88
C SER A 169 -2.78 -13.38 -1.99
N PRO A 170 -2.35 -13.80 -3.18
CA PRO A 170 -1.55 -15.00 -3.31
C PRO A 170 -0.27 -14.82 -2.47
N SER A 171 -0.12 -15.68 -1.48
CA SER A 171 1.14 -15.79 -0.74
C SER A 171 2.23 -16.23 -1.71
N PRO A 172 3.42 -15.60 -1.68
CA PRO A 172 4.54 -16.04 -2.48
C PRO A 172 4.99 -17.46 -2.12
#